data_350b46934a45b4291d38fae283413fe0
#
_entry.id   350b46934a45b4291d38fae283413fe0
#
_cell.length_a   1.000
_cell.length_b   1.000
_cell.length_c   1.000
_cell.angle_alpha   90.00
_cell.angle_beta   90.00
_cell.angle_gamma   90.00
#
_symmetry.space_group_name_H-M   'P 1'
#
loop_
_entity.id
_entity.type
_entity.pdbx_description
1 polymer ?
#
loop_
_entity_poly.entity_id
_entity_poly.type
_entity_poly.pdbx_seq_one_letter_code
_entity_poly.pdbx_strand_id
1 'polypeptide(L)'
;MSRATCYIQPVDASAGTSVSPVVNPRVQRAEWLAVARNVMETEAQAILAASSRLDQSLISAVELILGHSGKLIVTGIGKSGYIARKIAATLQSTGTPAVFLHPTEAAHGDLGVCQPGDSVLMISKSGSTAELLDLVPGLRDLIPAFVGILGNPSSLLAREMDVVLDASVQREADPEGFTPTASSAVAMAVGHALAIALMQARGFTAEHFSRLHAGGQLGRNLRLHVGDVMHRGDEVAWVAPEDSLKHVVIAMSQRPLGAACVVSASGTLTGLITDGDVRRALQAHDDIRTLRACDVMTERPSTLSPESLLHEALAFMEDRPSQISVVPVIDADRRCLGLLRLHDIYRS
;
A
#
# COMPACT_ATOMS: atom_id res chain seq x y z
N MET A 1 -17.69 18.05 -69.04
CA MET A 1 -17.66 17.47 -67.65
C MET A 1 -16.22 17.12 -67.33
N SER A 2 -15.49 18.05 -66.72
CA SER A 2 -14.06 17.91 -66.44
C SER A 2 -13.88 17.43 -64.97
N ARG A 3 -13.21 16.29 -64.80
CA ARG A 3 -12.79 15.83 -63.46
C ARG A 3 -11.50 16.55 -63.06
N ALA A 4 -11.60 17.39 -62.04
CA ALA A 4 -10.42 18.00 -61.42
C ALA A 4 -9.76 16.93 -60.52
N THR A 5 -8.59 16.47 -60.92
CA THR A 5 -7.73 15.58 -60.13
C THR A 5 -6.91 16.47 -59.20
N CYS A 6 -7.19 16.40 -57.88
CA CYS A 6 -6.42 17.08 -56.86
C CYS A 6 -5.09 16.33 -56.67
N TYR A 7 -3.99 16.92 -57.12
CA TYR A 7 -2.63 16.45 -56.86
C TYR A 7 -2.22 16.90 -55.46
N ILE A 8 -2.11 15.96 -54.55
CA ILE A 8 -1.42 16.21 -53.27
C ILE A 8 0.08 16.08 -53.55
N GLN A 9 0.81 17.16 -53.44
CA GLN A 9 2.26 17.15 -53.46
C GLN A 9 2.80 16.38 -52.24
N PRO A 10 3.82 15.52 -52.43
CA PRO A 10 4.45 14.85 -51.27
C PRO A 10 5.16 15.90 -50.43
N VAL A 11 4.84 15.92 -49.11
CA VAL A 11 5.56 16.70 -48.11
C VAL A 11 6.97 16.12 -48.01
N ASP A 12 7.98 16.96 -48.22
CA ASP A 12 9.38 16.63 -48.12
C ASP A 12 9.73 16.15 -46.67
N ALA A 13 10.01 14.87 -46.50
CA ALA A 13 10.27 14.25 -45.23
C ALA A 13 11.70 14.47 -44.70
N SER A 14 12.42 15.47 -45.22
CA SER A 14 13.83 15.70 -44.87
C SER A 14 14.09 16.76 -43.78
N ALA A 15 13.06 17.35 -43.16
CA ALA A 15 13.21 18.25 -42.01
C ALA A 15 12.83 17.52 -40.70
N GLY A 16 13.55 16.45 -40.39
CA GLY A 16 13.57 15.86 -39.07
C GLY A 16 14.23 16.82 -38.08
N THR A 17 13.46 17.72 -37.48
CA THR A 17 13.90 18.45 -36.27
C THR A 17 13.96 17.43 -35.13
N SER A 18 15.10 16.74 -35.01
CA SER A 18 15.48 16.07 -33.77
C SER A 18 15.62 17.17 -32.73
N VAL A 19 14.64 17.34 -31.86
CA VAL A 19 14.79 18.16 -30.66
C VAL A 19 15.73 17.38 -29.77
N SER A 20 17.04 17.57 -29.97
CA SER A 20 18.03 17.15 -29.01
C SER A 20 17.73 17.87 -27.69
N PRO A 21 17.66 17.18 -26.55
CA PRO A 21 17.46 17.85 -25.28
C PRO A 21 18.58 18.87 -25.10
N VAL A 22 18.23 20.15 -25.13
CA VAL A 22 19.20 21.23 -24.91
C VAL A 22 19.55 21.19 -23.43
N VAL A 23 20.62 20.46 -23.09
CA VAL A 23 21.23 20.53 -21.77
C VAL A 23 21.88 21.92 -21.68
N ASN A 24 21.38 22.77 -20.77
CA ASN A 24 21.98 24.08 -20.52
C ASN A 24 23.39 23.86 -19.94
N PRO A 25 24.47 24.15 -20.71
CA PRO A 25 25.85 23.86 -20.27
C PRO A 25 26.31 24.76 -19.11
N ARG A 26 25.51 25.77 -18.75
CA ARG A 26 25.81 26.69 -17.64
C ARG A 26 25.34 26.17 -16.28
N VAL A 27 24.51 25.11 -16.25
CA VAL A 27 24.03 24.53 -14.99
C VAL A 27 24.96 23.42 -14.57
N GLN A 28 25.68 23.61 -13.46
CA GLN A 28 26.60 22.60 -12.93
C GLN A 28 25.81 21.46 -12.25
N ARG A 29 26.40 20.25 -12.21
CA ARG A 29 25.74 19.07 -11.58
C ARG A 29 25.36 19.28 -10.13
N ALA A 30 26.13 20.07 -9.38
CA ALA A 30 25.81 20.43 -7.99
C ALA A 30 24.50 21.24 -7.87
N GLU A 31 24.19 22.07 -8.88
CA GLU A 31 22.94 22.87 -8.91
C GLU A 31 21.71 21.99 -9.10
N TRP A 32 21.82 20.87 -9.85
CA TRP A 32 20.69 19.95 -10.01
C TRP A 32 20.23 19.32 -8.69
N LEU A 33 21.20 18.96 -7.83
CA LEU A 33 20.87 18.42 -6.51
C LEU A 33 20.26 19.48 -5.60
N ALA A 34 20.75 20.72 -5.68
CA ALA A 34 20.19 21.84 -4.93
C ALA A 34 18.75 22.16 -5.38
N VAL A 35 18.51 22.17 -6.70
CA VAL A 35 17.16 22.35 -7.26
C VAL A 35 16.23 21.24 -6.82
N ALA A 36 16.65 19.98 -6.91
CA ALA A 36 15.84 18.83 -6.50
C ALA A 36 15.47 18.90 -5.02
N ARG A 37 16.41 19.24 -4.14
CA ARG A 37 16.13 19.42 -2.70
C ARG A 37 15.16 20.57 -2.45
N ASN A 38 15.35 21.73 -3.12
CA ASN A 38 14.44 22.87 -2.98
C ASN A 38 13.01 22.54 -3.42
N VAL A 39 12.83 21.70 -4.46
CA VAL A 39 11.50 21.23 -4.87
C VAL A 39 10.85 20.45 -3.73
N MET A 40 11.54 19.45 -3.19
CA MET A 40 11.02 18.61 -2.11
C MET A 40 10.71 19.42 -0.83
N GLU A 41 11.58 20.36 -0.48
CA GLU A 41 11.40 21.25 0.67
C GLU A 41 10.20 22.18 0.48
N THR A 42 10.02 22.74 -0.71
CA THR A 42 8.88 23.61 -1.05
C THR A 42 7.57 22.82 -0.96
N GLU A 43 7.52 21.62 -1.52
CA GLU A 43 6.34 20.74 -1.42
C GLU A 43 6.03 20.34 0.04
N ALA A 44 7.04 19.98 0.82
CA ALA A 44 6.87 19.62 2.22
C ALA A 44 6.31 20.81 3.05
N GLN A 45 6.84 22.01 2.83
CA GLN A 45 6.35 23.22 3.50
C GLN A 45 4.91 23.53 3.09
N ALA A 46 4.56 23.38 1.81
CA ALA A 46 3.20 23.58 1.33
C ALA A 46 2.20 22.59 1.97
N ILE A 47 2.58 21.33 2.13
CA ILE A 47 1.77 20.31 2.82
C ILE A 47 1.60 20.67 4.30
N LEU A 48 2.64 21.08 5.00
CA LEU A 48 2.56 21.50 6.40
C LEU A 48 1.65 22.71 6.57
N ALA A 49 1.76 23.70 5.68
CA ALA A 49 0.88 24.85 5.67
C ALA A 49 -0.59 24.48 5.39
N ALA A 50 -0.84 23.54 4.49
CA ALA A 50 -2.18 23.01 4.25
C ALA A 50 -2.73 22.25 5.47
N SER A 51 -1.89 21.44 6.11
CA SER A 51 -2.27 20.72 7.34
C SER A 51 -2.73 21.67 8.45
N SER A 52 -2.09 22.82 8.61
CA SER A 52 -2.49 23.81 9.61
C SER A 52 -3.80 24.55 9.28
N ARG A 53 -4.28 24.47 8.04
CA ARG A 53 -5.57 25.01 7.61
C ARG A 53 -6.72 24.01 7.61
N LEU A 54 -6.43 22.72 7.84
CA LEU A 54 -7.49 21.72 8.04
C LEU A 54 -8.31 22.09 9.27
N ASP A 55 -9.60 22.23 9.07
CA ASP A 55 -10.56 22.69 10.07
C ASP A 55 -11.86 21.88 10.03
N GLN A 56 -12.95 22.46 10.49
CA GLN A 56 -14.29 21.87 10.49
C GLN A 56 -14.75 21.45 9.09
N SER A 57 -14.19 22.01 8.01
CA SER A 57 -14.56 21.62 6.64
C SER A 57 -14.22 20.16 6.34
N LEU A 58 -13.11 19.63 6.87
CA LEU A 58 -12.79 18.20 6.72
C LEU A 58 -13.84 17.31 7.40
N ILE A 59 -14.27 17.70 8.61
CA ILE A 59 -15.31 16.96 9.34
C ILE A 59 -16.62 16.99 8.55
N SER A 60 -17.03 18.17 8.08
CA SER A 60 -18.24 18.34 7.26
C SER A 60 -18.18 17.53 5.95
N ALA A 61 -17.00 17.45 5.30
CA ALA A 61 -16.83 16.63 4.10
C ALA A 61 -16.98 15.13 4.41
N VAL A 62 -16.43 14.65 5.53
CA VAL A 62 -16.57 13.26 5.98
C VAL A 62 -18.06 12.96 6.28
N GLU A 63 -18.72 13.80 7.05
CA GLU A 63 -20.14 13.65 7.41
C GLU A 63 -21.04 13.68 6.17
N LEU A 64 -20.78 14.60 5.23
CA LEU A 64 -21.52 14.70 3.99
C LEU A 64 -21.41 13.41 3.16
N ILE A 65 -20.19 12.89 2.99
CA ILE A 65 -19.95 11.66 2.23
C ILE A 65 -20.55 10.44 2.93
N LEU A 66 -20.45 10.34 4.25
CA LEU A 66 -21.03 9.24 5.03
C LEU A 66 -22.57 9.28 5.08
N GLY A 67 -23.15 10.47 4.96
CA GLY A 67 -24.60 10.67 4.92
C GLY A 67 -25.23 10.13 3.63
N HIS A 68 -24.45 9.77 2.62
CA HIS A 68 -24.91 9.23 1.35
C HIS A 68 -24.52 7.74 1.22
N SER A 69 -25.46 6.93 0.75
CA SER A 69 -25.32 5.47 0.68
C SER A 69 -24.61 4.97 -0.58
N GLY A 70 -24.43 5.85 -1.57
CA GLY A 70 -23.82 5.53 -2.85
C GLY A 70 -22.27 5.58 -2.83
N LYS A 71 -21.70 5.65 -4.03
CA LYS A 71 -20.27 5.80 -4.23
C LYS A 71 -19.86 7.27 -4.32
N LEU A 72 -18.57 7.54 -4.15
CA LEU A 72 -17.98 8.84 -4.36
C LEU A 72 -17.49 8.95 -5.82
N ILE A 73 -18.07 9.85 -6.59
CA ILE A 73 -17.63 10.21 -7.94
C ILE A 73 -16.47 11.19 -7.80
N VAL A 74 -15.27 10.77 -8.18
CA VAL A 74 -14.06 11.62 -8.09
C VAL A 74 -13.73 12.14 -9.48
N THR A 75 -13.60 13.45 -9.64
CA THR A 75 -13.37 14.06 -10.95
C THR A 75 -12.33 15.18 -10.91
N GLY A 76 -11.71 15.43 -12.05
CA GLY A 76 -10.69 16.44 -12.28
C GLY A 76 -10.11 16.29 -13.68
N ILE A 77 -9.45 17.34 -14.19
CA ILE A 77 -8.87 17.33 -15.54
C ILE A 77 -7.36 17.57 -15.50
N GLY A 78 -6.64 17.09 -16.50
CA GLY A 78 -5.19 17.23 -16.62
C GLY A 78 -4.44 16.64 -15.43
N LYS A 79 -3.52 17.39 -14.81
CA LYS A 79 -2.77 16.93 -13.63
C LYS A 79 -3.69 16.65 -12.43
N SER A 80 -4.73 17.48 -12.22
CA SER A 80 -5.76 17.23 -11.20
C SER A 80 -6.55 15.96 -11.48
N GLY A 81 -6.76 15.57 -12.73
CA GLY A 81 -7.39 14.31 -13.12
C GLY A 81 -6.56 13.08 -12.71
N TYR A 82 -5.23 13.13 -12.87
CA TYR A 82 -4.35 12.05 -12.37
C TYR A 82 -4.39 11.93 -10.85
N ILE A 83 -4.44 13.07 -10.15
CA ILE A 83 -4.61 13.09 -8.69
C ILE A 83 -5.96 12.49 -8.30
N ALA A 84 -7.04 12.87 -8.98
CA ALA A 84 -8.38 12.36 -8.78
C ALA A 84 -8.44 10.83 -8.95
N ARG A 85 -7.81 10.27 -9.99
CA ARG A 85 -7.69 8.82 -10.20
C ARG A 85 -6.97 8.13 -9.03
N LYS A 86 -5.86 8.70 -8.56
CA LYS A 86 -5.11 8.14 -7.43
C LYS A 86 -5.92 8.20 -6.13
N ILE A 87 -6.63 9.30 -5.88
CA ILE A 87 -7.49 9.44 -4.69
C ILE A 87 -8.65 8.44 -4.76
N ALA A 88 -9.31 8.28 -5.91
CA ALA A 88 -10.36 7.27 -6.10
C ALA A 88 -9.84 5.86 -5.79
N ALA A 89 -8.67 5.48 -6.29
CA ALA A 89 -8.04 4.20 -6.00
C ALA A 89 -7.71 4.02 -4.50
N THR A 90 -7.28 5.10 -3.83
CA THR A 90 -7.02 5.07 -2.38
C THR A 90 -8.32 4.86 -1.59
N LEU A 91 -9.39 5.58 -1.92
CA LEU A 91 -10.71 5.44 -1.31
C LEU A 91 -11.25 4.01 -1.46
N GLN A 92 -11.15 3.44 -2.66
CA GLN A 92 -11.53 2.04 -2.93
C GLN A 92 -10.77 1.06 -2.02
N SER A 93 -9.46 1.24 -1.91
CA SER A 93 -8.60 0.36 -1.10
C SER A 93 -8.77 0.54 0.41
N THR A 94 -9.40 1.62 0.85
CA THR A 94 -9.68 1.96 2.25
C THR A 94 -11.16 1.86 2.62
N GLY A 95 -11.98 1.19 1.79
CA GLY A 95 -13.36 0.83 2.12
C GLY A 95 -14.41 1.89 1.77
N THR A 96 -14.05 2.96 1.08
CA THR A 96 -15.02 3.91 0.52
C THR A 96 -15.22 3.59 -0.96
N PRO A 97 -16.42 3.15 -1.40
CA PRO A 97 -16.72 2.95 -2.81
C PRO A 97 -16.51 4.26 -3.58
N ALA A 98 -15.65 4.26 -4.58
CA ALA A 98 -15.34 5.45 -5.37
C ALA A 98 -15.09 5.09 -6.83
N VAL A 99 -15.33 6.02 -7.75
CA VAL A 99 -15.01 5.86 -9.16
C VAL A 99 -14.49 7.19 -9.72
N PHE A 100 -13.45 7.11 -10.56
CA PHE A 100 -13.00 8.29 -11.30
C PHE A 100 -13.89 8.49 -12.52
N LEU A 101 -14.38 9.72 -12.70
CA LEU A 101 -15.15 10.17 -13.87
C LEU A 101 -14.39 11.30 -14.58
N HIS A 102 -14.00 11.07 -15.84
CA HIS A 102 -13.36 12.11 -16.62
C HIS A 102 -14.39 13.15 -17.08
N PRO A 103 -14.15 14.47 -16.90
CA PRO A 103 -15.17 15.49 -17.22
C PRO A 103 -15.64 15.46 -18.69
N THR A 104 -14.71 15.28 -19.62
CA THR A 104 -15.03 15.23 -21.05
C THR A 104 -15.88 13.98 -21.39
N GLU A 105 -15.52 12.82 -20.86
CA GLU A 105 -16.28 11.57 -21.11
C GLU A 105 -17.67 11.65 -20.45
N ALA A 106 -17.76 12.30 -19.29
CA ALA A 106 -19.03 12.57 -18.61
C ALA A 106 -19.99 13.37 -19.51
N ALA A 107 -19.48 14.38 -20.21
CA ALA A 107 -20.26 15.18 -21.15
C ALA A 107 -20.75 14.39 -22.38
N HIS A 108 -20.17 13.22 -22.63
CA HIS A 108 -20.48 12.35 -23.77
C HIS A 108 -21.18 11.02 -23.40
N GLY A 109 -21.73 10.94 -22.18
CA GLY A 109 -22.59 9.82 -21.77
C GLY A 109 -22.17 9.11 -20.49
N ASP A 110 -20.92 9.25 -20.04
CA ASP A 110 -20.43 8.57 -18.82
C ASP A 110 -21.09 9.08 -17.53
N LEU A 111 -21.89 10.17 -17.60
CA LEU A 111 -22.81 10.55 -16.51
C LEU A 111 -23.74 9.41 -16.10
N GLY A 112 -24.00 8.46 -16.99
CA GLY A 112 -24.78 7.25 -16.69
C GLY A 112 -24.21 6.37 -15.57
N VAL A 113 -22.96 6.58 -15.13
CA VAL A 113 -22.38 5.91 -13.95
C VAL A 113 -22.93 6.46 -12.64
N CYS A 114 -23.46 7.72 -12.67
CA CYS A 114 -23.98 8.41 -11.51
C CYS A 114 -25.34 7.87 -11.11
N GLN A 115 -25.60 7.74 -9.81
CA GLN A 115 -26.85 7.25 -9.26
C GLN A 115 -27.34 8.13 -8.11
N PRO A 116 -28.64 8.20 -7.85
CA PRO A 116 -29.16 8.82 -6.64
C PRO A 116 -28.50 8.22 -5.39
N GLY A 117 -28.05 9.08 -4.48
CA GLY A 117 -27.32 8.67 -3.28
C GLY A 117 -25.80 8.66 -3.42
N ASP A 118 -25.26 8.90 -4.60
CA ASP A 118 -23.83 9.17 -4.78
C ASP A 118 -23.46 10.56 -4.22
N SER A 119 -22.16 10.81 -4.05
CA SER A 119 -21.59 12.13 -3.75
C SER A 119 -20.44 12.41 -4.73
N VAL A 120 -20.05 13.68 -4.86
CA VAL A 120 -19.01 14.11 -5.80
C VAL A 120 -17.83 14.72 -5.06
N LEU A 121 -16.61 14.37 -5.50
CA LEU A 121 -15.36 15.02 -5.11
C LEU A 121 -14.69 15.61 -6.35
N MET A 122 -14.65 16.94 -6.42
CA MET A 122 -14.02 17.69 -7.51
C MET A 122 -12.64 18.18 -7.12
N ILE A 123 -11.65 18.01 -8.01
CA ILE A 123 -10.27 18.43 -7.76
C ILE A 123 -9.84 19.43 -8.82
N SER A 124 -9.51 20.66 -8.39
CA SER A 124 -9.07 21.72 -9.30
C SER A 124 -8.11 22.69 -8.60
N LYS A 125 -6.97 23.00 -9.24
CA LYS A 125 -6.05 24.05 -8.75
C LYS A 125 -6.68 25.44 -8.88
N SER A 126 -7.18 25.79 -10.07
CA SER A 126 -7.71 27.14 -10.35
C SER A 126 -9.15 27.34 -9.86
N GLY A 127 -9.93 26.25 -9.82
CA GLY A 127 -11.37 26.29 -9.58
C GLY A 127 -12.17 27.04 -10.66
N SER A 128 -11.57 27.27 -11.85
CA SER A 128 -12.19 27.95 -12.99
C SER A 128 -12.07 27.14 -14.29
N THR A 129 -11.80 25.86 -14.20
CA THR A 129 -11.69 24.95 -15.34
C THR A 129 -13.06 24.79 -16.00
N ALA A 130 -13.19 25.19 -17.26
CA ALA A 130 -14.47 25.25 -17.97
C ALA A 130 -15.18 23.88 -17.99
N GLU A 131 -14.45 22.82 -18.31
CA GLU A 131 -15.00 21.47 -18.43
C GLU A 131 -15.55 20.94 -17.08
N LEU A 132 -15.02 21.39 -15.94
CA LEU A 132 -15.58 21.08 -14.63
C LEU A 132 -16.83 21.91 -14.32
N LEU A 133 -16.81 23.21 -14.66
CA LEU A 133 -17.97 24.08 -14.47
C LEU A 133 -19.14 23.66 -15.33
N ASP A 134 -18.91 23.29 -16.59
CA ASP A 134 -19.92 22.80 -17.51
C ASP A 134 -20.54 21.47 -17.08
N LEU A 135 -19.79 20.67 -16.33
CA LEU A 135 -20.25 19.38 -15.79
C LEU A 135 -21.16 19.54 -14.56
N VAL A 136 -21.00 20.60 -13.77
CA VAL A 136 -21.73 20.78 -12.50
C VAL A 136 -23.26 20.70 -12.66
N PRO A 137 -23.92 21.36 -13.60
CA PRO A 137 -25.37 21.30 -13.73
C PRO A 137 -25.86 19.85 -13.93
N GLY A 138 -25.25 19.11 -14.86
CA GLY A 138 -25.64 17.73 -15.13
C GLY A 138 -25.41 16.78 -13.93
N LEU A 139 -24.36 17.02 -13.15
CA LEU A 139 -24.15 16.26 -11.90
C LEU A 139 -25.14 16.66 -10.81
N ARG A 140 -25.47 17.95 -10.67
CA ARG A 140 -26.43 18.43 -9.67
C ARG A 140 -27.85 17.90 -9.88
N ASP A 141 -28.23 17.62 -11.12
CA ASP A 141 -29.50 16.98 -11.44
C ASP A 141 -29.59 15.54 -10.91
N LEU A 142 -28.45 14.88 -10.72
CA LEU A 142 -28.37 13.46 -10.35
C LEU A 142 -27.91 13.26 -8.90
N ILE A 143 -27.02 14.12 -8.39
CA ILE A 143 -26.30 13.95 -7.14
C ILE A 143 -26.40 15.20 -6.28
N PRO A 144 -26.83 15.10 -5.01
CA PRO A 144 -27.05 16.27 -4.16
C PRO A 144 -25.80 16.80 -3.45
N ALA A 145 -24.74 15.99 -3.30
CA ALA A 145 -23.62 16.25 -2.38
C ALA A 145 -22.29 16.49 -3.13
N PHE A 146 -21.70 17.66 -2.94
CA PHE A 146 -20.48 18.09 -3.64
C PHE A 146 -19.40 18.54 -2.65
N VAL A 147 -18.24 17.93 -2.75
CA VAL A 147 -17.02 18.33 -2.04
C VAL A 147 -15.96 18.78 -3.04
N GLY A 148 -15.26 19.86 -2.76
CA GLY A 148 -14.16 20.37 -3.59
C GLY A 148 -12.82 20.30 -2.87
N ILE A 149 -11.79 19.72 -3.47
CA ILE A 149 -10.38 19.95 -3.09
C ILE A 149 -9.85 21.02 -4.05
N LEU A 150 -9.81 22.26 -3.59
CA LEU A 150 -9.61 23.40 -4.46
C LEU A 150 -8.39 24.24 -4.06
N GLY A 151 -7.54 24.58 -5.04
CA GLY A 151 -6.41 25.48 -4.82
C GLY A 151 -6.81 26.97 -4.74
N ASN A 152 -8.06 27.29 -5.10
CA ASN A 152 -8.65 28.63 -4.92
C ASN A 152 -10.04 28.50 -4.29
N PRO A 153 -10.15 28.68 -2.97
CA PRO A 153 -11.43 28.58 -2.26
C PRO A 153 -12.45 29.69 -2.60
N SER A 154 -12.03 30.75 -3.31
CA SER A 154 -12.90 31.84 -3.76
C SER A 154 -13.33 31.72 -5.22
N SER A 155 -13.02 30.60 -5.87
CA SER A 155 -13.27 30.37 -7.30
C SER A 155 -14.74 30.17 -7.64
N LEU A 156 -15.05 30.16 -8.95
CA LEU A 156 -16.40 29.83 -9.42
C LEU A 156 -16.82 28.42 -8.99
N LEU A 157 -15.92 27.45 -9.12
CA LEU A 157 -16.23 26.07 -8.73
C LEU A 157 -16.46 25.94 -7.22
N ALA A 158 -15.78 26.74 -6.38
CA ALA A 158 -15.98 26.74 -4.94
C ALA A 158 -17.42 27.14 -4.52
N ARG A 159 -18.08 27.99 -5.31
CA ARG A 159 -19.47 28.41 -5.06
C ARG A 159 -20.49 27.30 -5.34
N GLU A 160 -20.07 26.34 -6.16
CA GLU A 160 -20.90 25.16 -6.51
C GLU A 160 -20.71 23.99 -5.53
N MET A 161 -19.76 24.10 -4.60
CA MET A 161 -19.49 23.03 -3.62
C MET A 161 -20.27 23.25 -2.32
N ASP A 162 -20.76 22.18 -1.72
CA ASP A 162 -21.36 22.22 -0.38
C ASP A 162 -20.26 22.31 0.69
N VAL A 163 -19.09 21.70 0.42
CA VAL A 163 -17.91 21.77 1.28
C VAL A 163 -16.65 21.98 0.43
N VAL A 164 -15.78 22.90 0.82
CA VAL A 164 -14.48 23.14 0.19
C VAL A 164 -13.37 22.80 1.15
N LEU A 165 -12.47 21.91 0.72
CA LEU A 165 -11.20 21.62 1.36
C LEU A 165 -10.11 22.49 0.69
N ASP A 166 -9.51 23.38 1.47
CA ASP A 166 -8.52 24.33 0.98
C ASP A 166 -7.17 23.65 0.67
N ALA A 167 -6.88 23.49 -0.62
CA ALA A 167 -5.63 23.00 -1.16
C ALA A 167 -4.76 24.12 -1.79
N SER A 168 -4.93 25.36 -1.33
CA SER A 168 -4.14 26.49 -1.83
C SER A 168 -2.67 26.38 -1.46
N VAL A 169 -1.82 26.90 -2.37
CA VAL A 169 -0.38 26.99 -2.16
C VAL A 169 0.09 28.42 -2.45
N GLN A 170 1.13 28.86 -1.77
CA GLN A 170 1.71 30.19 -1.98
C GLN A 170 2.45 30.28 -3.32
N ARG A 171 3.18 29.21 -3.68
CA ARG A 171 3.94 29.09 -4.92
C ARG A 171 4.11 27.63 -5.33
N GLU A 172 4.38 27.44 -6.60
CA GLU A 172 4.90 26.14 -7.09
C GLU A 172 6.40 26.01 -6.77
N ALA A 173 6.92 24.79 -6.81
CA ALA A 173 8.34 24.56 -6.62
C ALA A 173 9.16 24.74 -7.90
N ASP A 174 8.49 24.78 -9.06
CA ASP A 174 9.06 25.17 -10.35
C ASP A 174 9.46 26.66 -10.31
N PRO A 175 10.69 27.03 -10.70
CA PRO A 175 11.16 28.43 -10.67
C PRO A 175 10.28 29.43 -11.43
N GLU A 176 9.68 28.98 -12.52
CA GLU A 176 8.78 29.81 -13.36
C GLU A 176 7.31 29.72 -12.92
N GLY A 177 6.98 28.78 -12.03
CA GLY A 177 5.61 28.58 -11.54
C GLY A 177 4.63 27.98 -12.55
N PHE A 178 5.12 27.42 -13.67
CA PHE A 178 4.27 26.87 -14.73
C PHE A 178 3.83 25.42 -14.43
N THR A 179 4.68 24.67 -13.77
CA THR A 179 4.47 23.25 -13.54
C THR A 179 3.78 23.01 -12.19
N PRO A 180 2.58 22.39 -12.17
CA PRO A 180 1.94 22.01 -10.91
C PRO A 180 2.80 20.98 -10.16
N THR A 181 3.41 21.42 -9.07
CA THR A 181 4.27 20.65 -8.16
C THR A 181 3.70 20.70 -6.75
N ALA A 182 3.96 21.76 -6.00
CA ALA A 182 3.43 21.95 -4.65
C ALA A 182 1.89 21.87 -4.60
N SER A 183 1.18 22.46 -5.56
CA SER A 183 -0.28 22.35 -5.63
C SER A 183 -0.76 20.91 -5.85
N SER A 184 -0.03 20.11 -6.62
CA SER A 184 -0.32 18.70 -6.84
C SER A 184 -0.07 17.88 -5.57
N ALA A 185 1.04 18.14 -4.89
CA ALA A 185 1.40 17.46 -3.64
C ALA A 185 0.37 17.75 -2.53
N VAL A 186 -0.05 19.02 -2.38
CA VAL A 186 -1.07 19.42 -1.41
C VAL A 186 -2.43 18.79 -1.73
N ALA A 187 -2.91 18.86 -2.98
CA ALA A 187 -4.18 18.25 -3.36
C ALA A 187 -4.20 16.73 -3.09
N MET A 188 -3.07 16.03 -3.34
CA MET A 188 -2.91 14.63 -3.03
C MET A 188 -2.94 14.39 -1.52
N ALA A 189 -2.23 15.17 -0.72
CA ALA A 189 -2.17 15.05 0.73
C ALA A 189 -3.55 15.26 1.39
N VAL A 190 -4.29 16.29 0.96
CA VAL A 190 -5.67 16.56 1.43
C VAL A 190 -6.60 15.39 1.05
N GLY A 191 -6.48 14.86 -0.17
CA GLY A 191 -7.25 13.69 -0.59
C GLY A 191 -6.93 12.43 0.22
N HIS A 192 -5.67 12.22 0.60
CA HIS A 192 -5.28 11.13 1.51
C HIS A 192 -5.85 11.35 2.91
N ALA A 193 -5.79 12.56 3.44
CA ALA A 193 -6.34 12.89 4.74
C ALA A 193 -7.86 12.59 4.78
N LEU A 194 -8.60 12.99 3.75
CA LEU A 194 -10.02 12.66 3.60
C LEU A 194 -10.26 11.14 3.53
N ALA A 195 -9.47 10.41 2.72
CA ALA A 195 -9.63 8.97 2.57
C ALA A 195 -9.38 8.21 3.89
N ILE A 196 -8.37 8.60 4.66
CA ILE A 196 -8.06 7.96 5.95
C ILE A 196 -9.09 8.35 7.02
N ALA A 197 -9.58 9.59 7.02
CA ALA A 197 -10.66 9.99 7.92
C ALA A 197 -11.95 9.18 7.65
N LEU A 198 -12.32 8.98 6.38
CA LEU A 198 -13.44 8.12 5.98
C LEU A 198 -13.19 6.65 6.36
N MET A 199 -11.98 6.15 6.19
CA MET A 199 -11.59 4.79 6.59
C MET A 199 -11.82 4.56 8.09
N GLN A 200 -11.38 5.50 8.92
CA GLN A 200 -11.58 5.43 10.38
C GLN A 200 -13.08 5.53 10.74
N ALA A 201 -13.78 6.49 10.14
CA ALA A 201 -15.21 6.70 10.41
C ALA A 201 -16.08 5.49 10.00
N ARG A 202 -15.67 4.73 8.98
CA ARG A 202 -16.31 3.46 8.56
C ARG A 202 -15.89 2.25 9.40
N GLY A 203 -14.99 2.38 10.37
CA GLY A 203 -14.47 1.26 11.14
C GLY A 203 -13.78 0.20 10.26
N PHE A 204 -13.05 0.64 9.22
CA PHE A 204 -12.36 -0.25 8.30
C PHE A 204 -11.21 -0.98 8.99
N THR A 205 -11.22 -2.31 8.95
CA THR A 205 -10.28 -3.19 9.66
C THR A 205 -9.28 -3.86 8.72
N ALA A 206 -8.27 -4.51 9.29
CA ALA A 206 -7.34 -5.36 8.53
C ALA A 206 -8.06 -6.49 7.78
N GLU A 207 -9.15 -7.04 8.35
CA GLU A 207 -9.97 -8.04 7.67
C GLU A 207 -10.67 -7.47 6.43
N HIS A 208 -11.24 -6.26 6.54
CA HIS A 208 -11.79 -5.55 5.37
C HIS A 208 -10.72 -5.32 4.30
N PHE A 209 -9.52 -4.89 4.71
CA PHE A 209 -8.40 -4.69 3.80
C PHE A 209 -8.02 -5.97 3.06
N SER A 210 -7.94 -7.09 3.76
CA SER A 210 -7.58 -8.39 3.20
C SER A 210 -8.58 -8.88 2.15
N ARG A 211 -9.88 -8.58 2.33
CA ARG A 211 -10.93 -8.93 1.36
C ARG A 211 -10.78 -8.15 0.07
N LEU A 212 -10.42 -6.86 0.15
CA LEU A 212 -10.23 -5.99 -1.02
C LEU A 212 -8.92 -6.26 -1.76
N HIS A 213 -7.91 -6.82 -1.08
CA HIS A 213 -6.57 -7.09 -1.62
C HIS A 213 -6.31 -8.60 -1.78
N ALA A 214 -7.29 -9.35 -2.27
CA ALA A 214 -7.30 -10.80 -2.32
C ALA A 214 -6.09 -11.44 -3.04
N GLY A 215 -5.49 -10.76 -4.03
CA GLY A 215 -4.33 -11.23 -4.79
C GLY A 215 -2.96 -10.75 -4.27
N GLY A 216 -2.92 -9.84 -3.30
CA GLY A 216 -1.68 -9.30 -2.75
C GLY A 216 -1.14 -10.14 -1.59
N GLN A 217 0.20 -10.20 -1.44
CA GLN A 217 0.87 -10.90 -0.33
C GLN A 217 0.37 -10.42 1.03
N LEU A 218 0.26 -9.10 1.22
CA LEU A 218 -0.24 -8.50 2.45
C LEU A 218 -1.67 -8.95 2.75
N GLY A 219 -2.55 -8.98 1.74
CA GLY A 219 -3.93 -9.43 1.90
C GLY A 219 -4.04 -10.92 2.25
N ARG A 220 -3.13 -11.76 1.75
CA ARG A 220 -3.04 -13.19 2.10
C ARG A 220 -2.55 -13.38 3.52
N ASN A 221 -1.48 -12.71 3.92
CA ASN A 221 -0.91 -12.81 5.28
C ASN A 221 -1.88 -12.35 6.37
N LEU A 222 -2.81 -11.44 6.02
CA LEU A 222 -3.88 -11.00 6.93
C LEU A 222 -5.03 -11.99 7.09
N ARG A 223 -5.12 -13.03 6.22
CA ARG A 223 -6.20 -14.03 6.24
C ARG A 223 -5.73 -15.42 6.65
N LEU A 224 -4.52 -15.78 6.24
CA LEU A 224 -3.96 -17.10 6.53
C LEU A 224 -3.50 -17.19 7.97
N HIS A 225 -3.72 -18.36 8.55
CA HIS A 225 -3.21 -18.72 9.85
C HIS A 225 -1.90 -19.51 9.72
N VAL A 226 -1.12 -19.52 10.77
CA VAL A 226 0.09 -20.36 10.89
C VAL A 226 -0.22 -21.80 10.51
N GLY A 227 -1.37 -22.30 10.97
CA GLY A 227 -1.85 -23.64 10.69
C GLY A 227 -2.06 -23.98 9.21
N ASP A 228 -2.29 -22.97 8.36
CA ASP A 228 -2.50 -23.17 6.91
C ASP A 228 -1.19 -23.36 6.13
N VAL A 229 -0.06 -22.90 6.72
CA VAL A 229 1.23 -22.78 6.03
C VAL A 229 2.34 -23.62 6.68
N MET A 230 2.21 -23.94 7.97
CA MET A 230 3.24 -24.70 8.70
C MET A 230 3.45 -26.10 8.13
N HIS A 231 4.67 -26.59 8.23
CA HIS A 231 5.02 -27.99 7.95
C HIS A 231 4.58 -28.91 9.07
N ARG A 232 4.07 -30.10 8.72
CA ARG A 232 3.51 -31.09 9.67
C ARG A 232 3.98 -32.52 9.37
N GLY A 233 3.75 -33.41 10.30
CA GLY A 233 3.92 -34.85 10.10
C GLY A 233 5.30 -35.22 9.57
N ASP A 234 5.35 -35.92 8.43
CA ASP A 234 6.61 -36.43 7.85
C ASP A 234 7.53 -35.37 7.27
N GLU A 235 7.07 -34.11 7.14
CA GLU A 235 7.91 -33.01 6.70
C GLU A 235 8.85 -32.48 7.81
N VAL A 236 8.52 -32.76 9.08
CA VAL A 236 9.24 -32.25 10.24
C VAL A 236 10.20 -33.28 10.79
N ALA A 237 11.40 -32.87 11.18
CA ALA A 237 12.34 -33.67 11.89
C ALA A 237 11.92 -33.79 13.38
N TRP A 238 11.40 -34.95 13.77
CA TRP A 238 11.02 -35.25 15.14
C TRP A 238 12.13 -36.08 15.79
N VAL A 239 12.55 -35.72 17.00
CA VAL A 239 13.57 -36.43 17.76
C VAL A 239 13.20 -36.48 19.23
N ALA A 240 13.66 -37.52 19.93
CA ALA A 240 13.51 -37.66 21.39
C ALA A 240 14.68 -36.95 22.10
N PRO A 241 14.52 -36.51 23.36
CA PRO A 241 15.62 -35.91 24.15
C PRO A 241 16.86 -36.79 24.24
N GLU A 242 16.70 -38.09 24.24
CA GLU A 242 17.75 -39.10 24.40
C GLU A 242 18.43 -39.48 23.07
N ASP A 243 17.91 -39.04 21.93
CA ASP A 243 18.49 -39.34 20.64
C ASP A 243 19.89 -38.74 20.50
N SER A 244 20.80 -39.51 19.88
CA SER A 244 22.16 -39.01 19.64
C SER A 244 22.16 -37.83 18.68
N LEU A 245 23.10 -36.88 18.86
CA LEU A 245 23.25 -35.73 17.95
C LEU A 245 23.42 -36.16 16.48
N LYS A 246 24.07 -37.33 16.24
CA LYS A 246 24.14 -37.92 14.90
C LYS A 246 22.77 -38.24 14.33
N HIS A 247 21.85 -38.81 15.14
CA HIS A 247 20.47 -39.09 14.72
C HIS A 247 19.75 -37.75 14.37
N VAL A 248 19.89 -36.73 15.21
CA VAL A 248 19.31 -35.40 15.00
C VAL A 248 19.77 -34.82 13.64
N VAL A 249 21.08 -34.83 13.35
CA VAL A 249 21.62 -34.31 12.10
C VAL A 249 21.09 -35.07 10.88
N ILE A 250 20.97 -36.40 10.99
CA ILE A 250 20.39 -37.26 9.93
C ILE A 250 18.91 -36.85 9.70
N ALA A 251 18.12 -36.72 10.77
CA ALA A 251 16.72 -36.33 10.70
C ALA A 251 16.54 -34.95 10.07
N MET A 252 17.37 -33.98 10.46
CA MET A 252 17.38 -32.65 9.88
C MET A 252 17.77 -32.65 8.39
N SER A 253 18.73 -33.48 7.99
CA SER A 253 19.16 -33.63 6.59
C SER A 253 18.08 -34.26 5.70
N GLN A 254 17.33 -35.22 6.24
CA GLN A 254 16.21 -35.85 5.53
C GLN A 254 15.00 -34.93 5.40
N ARG A 255 14.86 -33.94 6.29
CA ARG A 255 13.77 -32.98 6.36
C ARG A 255 14.36 -31.59 6.48
N PRO A 256 14.73 -30.96 5.35
CA PRO A 256 15.58 -29.76 5.32
C PRO A 256 14.82 -28.48 5.68
N LEU A 257 14.18 -28.45 6.85
CA LEU A 257 13.51 -27.25 7.39
C LEU A 257 14.43 -26.38 8.25
N GLY A 258 15.71 -26.81 8.44
CA GLY A 258 16.71 -26.09 9.24
C GLY A 258 16.56 -26.25 10.75
N ALA A 259 15.67 -27.15 11.22
CA ALA A 259 15.48 -27.47 12.63
C ALA A 259 14.90 -28.86 12.85
N ALA A 260 15.09 -29.38 14.07
CA ALA A 260 14.41 -30.56 14.61
C ALA A 260 13.62 -30.18 15.87
N CYS A 261 12.39 -30.65 15.97
CA CYS A 261 11.59 -30.58 17.19
C CYS A 261 11.95 -31.69 18.12
N VAL A 262 12.40 -31.36 19.34
CA VAL A 262 12.62 -32.33 20.40
C VAL A 262 11.33 -32.50 21.16
N VAL A 263 10.78 -33.74 21.16
CA VAL A 263 9.47 -34.01 21.74
C VAL A 263 9.55 -35.21 22.70
N SER A 264 8.75 -35.18 23.77
CA SER A 264 8.58 -36.29 24.69
C SER A 264 7.78 -37.42 24.04
N ALA A 265 7.70 -38.58 24.69
CA ALA A 265 6.86 -39.71 24.27
C ALA A 265 5.36 -39.36 24.17
N SER A 266 4.89 -38.29 24.86
CA SER A 266 3.54 -37.78 24.78
C SER A 266 3.33 -36.76 23.61
N GLY A 267 4.38 -36.43 22.85
CA GLY A 267 4.35 -35.45 21.80
C GLY A 267 4.49 -34.00 22.29
N THR A 268 4.76 -33.80 23.58
CA THR A 268 4.96 -32.45 24.14
C THR A 268 6.33 -31.90 23.71
N LEU A 269 6.37 -30.63 23.27
CA LEU A 269 7.61 -29.96 22.89
C LEU A 269 8.50 -29.72 24.12
N THR A 270 9.70 -30.30 24.12
CA THR A 270 10.73 -30.14 25.16
C THR A 270 11.84 -29.19 24.72
N GLY A 271 12.13 -29.09 23.44
CA GLY A 271 13.16 -28.21 22.89
C GLY A 271 13.14 -28.11 21.38
N LEU A 272 14.03 -27.30 20.86
CA LEU A 272 14.28 -27.10 19.43
C LEU A 272 15.79 -27.15 19.17
N ILE A 273 16.18 -27.84 18.13
CA ILE A 273 17.58 -27.86 17.66
C ILE A 273 17.58 -27.25 16.25
N THR A 274 18.35 -26.18 16.05
CA THR A 274 18.54 -25.55 14.77
C THR A 274 19.93 -25.85 14.18
N ASP A 275 20.16 -25.53 12.89
CA ASP A 275 21.50 -25.60 12.29
C ASP A 275 22.53 -24.77 13.08
N GLY A 276 22.10 -23.69 13.72
CA GLY A 276 22.94 -22.89 14.60
C GLY A 276 23.37 -23.62 15.85
N ASP A 277 22.48 -24.42 16.45
CA ASP A 277 22.78 -25.22 17.66
C ASP A 277 23.77 -26.34 17.31
N VAL A 278 23.55 -27.02 16.19
CA VAL A 278 24.48 -28.05 15.69
C VAL A 278 25.88 -27.46 15.46
N ARG A 279 25.99 -26.29 14.82
CA ARG A 279 27.28 -25.61 14.62
C ARG A 279 27.95 -25.22 15.92
N ARG A 280 27.20 -24.73 16.93
CA ARG A 280 27.76 -24.42 18.26
C ARG A 280 28.25 -25.66 18.98
N ALA A 281 27.52 -26.79 18.90
CA ALA A 281 27.96 -28.03 19.47
C ALA A 281 29.28 -28.56 18.85
N LEU A 282 29.41 -28.44 17.50
CA LEU A 282 30.64 -28.77 16.78
C LEU A 282 31.84 -27.88 17.14
N GLN A 283 31.59 -26.63 17.52
CA GLN A 283 32.64 -25.71 17.97
C GLN A 283 33.07 -25.97 19.42
N ALA A 284 32.14 -26.41 20.27
CA ALA A 284 32.38 -26.56 21.68
C ALA A 284 32.93 -27.96 22.07
N HIS A 285 32.77 -28.96 21.20
CA HIS A 285 33.11 -30.38 21.53
C HIS A 285 33.91 -31.01 20.38
N ASP A 286 35.07 -31.57 20.71
CA ASP A 286 35.90 -32.31 19.74
C ASP A 286 35.24 -33.66 19.34
N ASP A 287 34.51 -34.30 20.25
CA ASP A 287 33.74 -35.54 20.02
C ASP A 287 32.24 -35.33 20.26
N ILE A 288 31.48 -35.24 19.18
CA ILE A 288 30.01 -35.05 19.23
C ILE A 288 29.23 -36.36 19.35
N ARG A 289 29.90 -37.51 19.28
CA ARG A 289 29.24 -38.84 19.28
C ARG A 289 28.56 -39.17 20.61
N THR A 290 29.00 -38.53 21.68
CA THR A 290 28.46 -38.72 23.04
C THR A 290 27.30 -37.78 23.35
N LEU A 291 27.10 -36.72 22.53
CA LEU A 291 26.06 -35.74 22.76
C LEU A 291 24.69 -36.29 22.36
N ARG A 292 23.68 -35.90 23.13
CA ARG A 292 22.27 -36.19 22.90
C ARG A 292 21.52 -34.92 22.53
N ALA A 293 20.29 -35.04 22.04
CA ALA A 293 19.43 -33.92 21.71
C ALA A 293 19.23 -32.98 22.90
N CYS A 294 19.02 -33.49 24.10
CA CYS A 294 18.85 -32.69 25.32
C CYS A 294 20.09 -31.86 25.70
N ASP A 295 21.30 -32.26 25.27
CA ASP A 295 22.54 -31.55 25.60
C ASP A 295 22.74 -30.29 24.71
N VAL A 296 22.09 -30.23 23.55
CA VAL A 296 22.32 -29.20 22.54
C VAL A 296 21.07 -28.37 22.20
N MET A 297 19.89 -28.85 22.62
CA MET A 297 18.64 -28.15 22.30
C MET A 297 18.51 -26.80 23.01
N THR A 298 17.85 -25.89 22.37
CA THR A 298 17.27 -24.71 23.05
C THR A 298 16.06 -25.21 23.85
N GLU A 299 16.17 -25.21 25.16
CA GLU A 299 15.05 -25.48 26.05
C GLU A 299 14.05 -24.31 25.99
N ARG A 300 12.73 -24.61 26.02
CA ARG A 300 11.66 -23.61 25.99
C ARG A 300 11.81 -22.60 24.81
N PRO A 301 11.88 -23.10 23.58
CA PRO A 301 11.96 -22.20 22.43
C PRO A 301 10.71 -21.31 22.35
N SER A 302 10.85 -20.17 21.67
CA SER A 302 9.68 -19.39 21.27
C SER A 302 8.76 -20.23 20.40
N THR A 303 7.44 -20.16 20.60
CA THR A 303 6.44 -20.97 19.90
C THR A 303 5.31 -20.11 19.38
N LEU A 304 4.59 -20.60 18.37
CA LEU A 304 3.36 -20.01 17.84
C LEU A 304 2.19 -20.98 17.99
N SER A 305 0.97 -20.43 18.00
CA SER A 305 -0.27 -21.20 17.88
C SER A 305 -0.63 -21.40 16.41
N PRO A 306 -1.25 -22.51 16.02
CA PRO A 306 -1.76 -22.69 14.66
C PRO A 306 -2.85 -21.68 14.29
N GLU A 307 -3.55 -21.09 15.27
CA GLU A 307 -4.58 -20.06 15.08
C GLU A 307 -4.01 -18.65 14.92
N SER A 308 -2.71 -18.43 15.18
CA SER A 308 -2.08 -17.13 14.98
C SER A 308 -2.12 -16.72 13.50
N LEU A 309 -2.37 -15.44 13.21
CA LEU A 309 -2.34 -14.94 11.84
C LEU A 309 -0.91 -14.87 11.31
N LEU A 310 -0.71 -15.09 10.01
CA LEU A 310 0.64 -15.09 9.43
C LEU A 310 1.36 -13.74 9.57
N HIS A 311 0.65 -12.63 9.53
CA HIS A 311 1.26 -11.31 9.74
C HIS A 311 1.75 -11.11 11.18
N GLU A 312 1.02 -11.66 12.17
CA GLU A 312 1.45 -11.66 13.56
C GLU A 312 2.67 -12.55 13.76
N ALA A 313 2.67 -13.72 13.10
CA ALA A 313 3.80 -14.62 13.10
C ALA A 313 5.05 -13.97 12.48
N LEU A 314 4.89 -13.25 11.37
CA LEU A 314 5.96 -12.50 10.72
C LEU A 314 6.57 -11.45 11.67
N ALA A 315 5.73 -10.61 12.27
CA ALA A 315 6.17 -9.61 13.24
C ALA A 315 6.86 -10.27 14.45
N PHE A 316 6.31 -11.37 14.97
CA PHE A 316 6.90 -12.13 16.06
C PHE A 316 8.29 -12.68 15.73
N MET A 317 8.53 -13.07 14.47
CA MET A 317 9.81 -13.64 14.03
C MET A 317 10.85 -12.57 13.69
N GLU A 318 10.44 -11.40 13.17
CA GLU A 318 11.33 -10.34 12.66
C GLU A 318 11.50 -9.15 13.62
N ASP A 319 10.44 -8.67 14.29
CA ASP A 319 10.45 -7.46 15.13
C ASP A 319 11.06 -7.74 16.51
N ARG A 320 12.31 -8.25 16.50
CA ARG A 320 13.05 -8.59 17.71
C ARG A 320 14.57 -8.49 17.51
N PRO A 321 15.36 -8.26 18.58
CA PRO A 321 16.82 -8.10 18.49
C PRO A 321 17.53 -9.30 17.85
N SER A 322 17.02 -10.52 18.08
CA SER A 322 17.53 -11.76 17.48
C SER A 322 16.41 -12.39 16.66
N GLN A 323 16.49 -12.23 15.35
CA GLN A 323 15.50 -12.76 14.41
C GLN A 323 15.43 -14.30 14.45
N ILE A 324 14.23 -14.83 14.28
CA ILE A 324 13.93 -16.26 14.25
C ILE A 324 13.60 -16.66 12.81
N SER A 325 14.35 -17.61 12.24
CA SER A 325 14.08 -18.13 10.89
C SER A 325 13.13 -19.33 10.86
N VAL A 326 13.00 -20.04 11.99
CA VAL A 326 12.14 -21.21 12.17
C VAL A 326 11.57 -21.23 13.56
N VAL A 327 10.29 -21.57 13.71
CA VAL A 327 9.58 -21.58 15.00
C VAL A 327 8.67 -22.82 15.11
N PRO A 328 8.68 -23.55 16.24
CA PRO A 328 7.74 -24.65 16.47
C PRO A 328 6.33 -24.11 16.72
N VAL A 329 5.36 -24.85 16.21
CA VAL A 329 3.93 -24.57 16.38
C VAL A 329 3.35 -25.58 17.36
N ILE A 330 2.68 -25.12 18.41
CA ILE A 330 2.13 -25.95 19.49
C ILE A 330 0.64 -25.67 19.69
N ASP A 331 -0.07 -26.67 20.21
CA ASP A 331 -1.43 -26.50 20.71
C ASP A 331 -1.47 -26.00 22.16
N ALA A 332 -2.69 -25.88 22.73
CA ALA A 332 -2.93 -25.44 24.10
C ALA A 332 -2.33 -26.39 25.14
N ASP A 333 -2.20 -27.67 24.81
CA ASP A 333 -1.60 -28.72 25.67
C ASP A 333 -0.07 -28.83 25.50
N ARG A 334 0.55 -27.89 24.79
CA ARG A 334 1.98 -27.85 24.43
C ARG A 334 2.44 -29.01 23.56
N ARG A 335 1.55 -29.71 22.88
CA ARG A 335 1.94 -30.69 21.87
C ARG A 335 2.49 -29.98 20.65
N CYS A 336 3.60 -30.46 20.14
CA CYS A 336 4.20 -29.91 18.92
C CYS A 336 3.43 -30.42 17.72
N LEU A 337 2.83 -29.48 16.97
CA LEU A 337 2.04 -29.73 15.77
C LEU A 337 2.86 -29.65 14.49
N GLY A 338 3.97 -28.90 14.51
CA GLY A 338 4.79 -28.68 13.33
C GLY A 338 5.82 -27.56 13.47
N LEU A 339 6.32 -27.11 12.33
CA LEU A 339 7.28 -26.01 12.21
C LEU A 339 6.81 -24.99 11.18
N LEU A 340 7.00 -23.71 11.48
CA LEU A 340 6.85 -22.61 10.53
C LEU A 340 8.23 -22.00 10.23
N ARG A 341 8.55 -21.82 8.95
CA ARG A 341 9.74 -21.06 8.53
C ARG A 341 9.35 -19.69 8.04
N LEU A 342 10.19 -18.69 8.32
CA LEU A 342 10.03 -17.33 7.80
C LEU A 342 9.86 -17.31 6.28
N HIS A 343 10.63 -18.14 5.57
CA HIS A 343 10.58 -18.24 4.11
C HIS A 343 9.22 -18.69 3.55
N ASP A 344 8.50 -19.52 4.29
CA ASP A 344 7.20 -20.03 3.85
C ASP A 344 6.11 -18.96 3.97
N ILE A 345 6.24 -18.03 4.93
CA ILE A 345 5.37 -16.84 5.04
C ILE A 345 5.45 -15.95 3.81
N TYR A 346 6.65 -15.83 3.21
CA TYR A 346 6.85 -15.03 2.00
C TYR A 346 6.43 -15.75 0.72
N ARG A 347 6.30 -17.05 0.73
CA ARG A 347 5.88 -17.86 -0.44
C ARG A 347 4.39 -18.18 -0.47
N SER A 348 3.70 -18.07 0.65
CA SER A 348 2.27 -18.38 0.82
C SER A 348 1.29 -17.31 0.19
#